data_20f266c9e263e728cdf7ac7e8daed4c6
#
_entry.id   20f266c9e263e728cdf7ac7e8daed4c6
#
_cell.length_a   1.000
_cell.length_b   1.000
_cell.length_c   1.000
_cell.angle_alpha   90.00
_cell.angle_beta   90.00
_cell.angle_gamma   90.00
#
_symmetry.space_group_name_H-M   'P 1'
#
loop_
_entity.id
_entity.type
_entity.pdbx_description
1 polymer ?
#
loop_
_entity_poly.entity_id
_entity_poly.type
_entity_poly.pdbx_seq_one_letter_code
_entity_poly.pdbx_strand_id
1 'polypeptide(L)'
;MLISLSIILILAYFYYSGARRGAALQWLHVAGYGLSFLAATALARPLGAHFTLVVPYPSATNAGQFAFYSDKVGLTLDTAFYRGFAFLVVLTFGWLLTRVGALWFHDLTYAAMGHRRSAIIGGCANLVIGYIFLFLILALLALIPIAGIQHGLDHAIVAKVIRQG
;
A
#
# COMPACT_ATOMS: atom_id res chain seq x y z
N MET A 1 -16.94 -8.87 6.55
CA MET A 1 -17.66 -7.63 6.20
C MET A 1 -16.91 -6.36 6.63
N LEU A 2 -16.34 -6.25 7.84
CA LEU A 2 -15.62 -5.05 8.30
C LEU A 2 -14.43 -4.67 7.40
N ILE A 3 -13.59 -5.62 7.00
CA ILE A 3 -12.43 -5.36 6.13
C ILE A 3 -12.86 -4.82 4.77
N SER A 4 -13.91 -5.39 4.15
CA SER A 4 -14.40 -4.90 2.86
C SER A 4 -14.95 -3.47 2.97
N LEU A 5 -15.66 -3.15 4.05
CA LEU A 5 -16.14 -1.80 4.31
C LEU A 5 -14.98 -0.82 4.51
N SER A 6 -13.97 -1.20 5.28
CA SER A 6 -12.76 -0.37 5.49
C SER A 6 -12.03 -0.10 4.18
N ILE A 7 -11.90 -1.09 3.30
CA ILE A 7 -11.29 -0.95 1.97
C ILE A 7 -12.05 0.10 1.15
N ILE A 8 -13.39 0.00 1.10
CA ILE A 8 -14.21 0.94 0.34
C ILE A 8 -14.06 2.36 0.89
N LEU A 9 -14.10 2.53 2.21
CA LEU A 9 -13.95 3.84 2.86
C LEU A 9 -12.56 4.45 2.59
N ILE A 10 -11.50 3.65 2.66
CA ILE A 10 -10.13 4.09 2.35
C ILE A 10 -10.05 4.54 0.89
N LEU A 11 -10.56 3.75 -0.06
CA LEU A 11 -10.54 4.11 -1.48
C LEU A 11 -11.37 5.37 -1.77
N ALA A 12 -12.54 5.51 -1.14
CA ALA A 12 -13.36 6.71 -1.23
C ALA A 12 -12.61 7.95 -0.70
N TYR A 13 -11.90 7.82 0.41
CA TYR A 13 -11.05 8.89 0.95
C TYR A 13 -9.92 9.26 -0.02
N PHE A 14 -9.26 8.27 -0.63
CA PHE A 14 -8.20 8.54 -1.63
C PHE A 14 -8.76 9.30 -2.83
N TYR A 15 -9.90 8.86 -3.38
CA TYR A 15 -10.57 9.58 -4.47
C TYR A 15 -10.91 11.03 -4.08
N TYR A 16 -11.56 11.21 -2.95
CA TYR A 16 -11.94 12.54 -2.46
C TYR A 16 -10.74 13.46 -2.25
N SER A 17 -9.67 12.94 -1.64
CA SER A 17 -8.44 13.68 -1.40
C SER A 17 -7.77 14.12 -2.71
N GLY A 18 -7.73 13.24 -3.73
CA GLY A 18 -7.18 13.57 -5.05
C GLY A 18 -8.04 14.56 -5.82
N ALA A 19 -9.37 14.41 -5.75
CA ALA A 19 -10.30 15.33 -6.38
C ALA A 19 -10.18 16.76 -5.84
N ARG A 20 -9.94 16.92 -4.55
CA ARG A 20 -9.74 18.24 -3.92
C ARG A 20 -8.43 18.91 -4.29
N ARG A 21 -7.37 18.15 -4.58
CA ARG A 21 -6.07 18.70 -5.00
C ARG A 21 -6.08 19.17 -6.44
N GLY A 22 -6.93 18.58 -7.27
CA GLY A 22 -6.93 18.83 -8.70
C GLY A 22 -5.80 18.09 -9.44
N ALA A 23 -5.87 18.11 -10.78
CA ALA A 23 -4.98 17.33 -11.63
C ALA A 23 -3.51 17.76 -11.53
N ALA A 24 -3.21 19.05 -11.56
CA ALA A 24 -1.84 19.56 -11.59
C ALA A 24 -1.05 19.14 -10.34
N LEU A 25 -1.59 19.41 -9.15
CA LEU A 25 -0.95 19.01 -7.90
C LEU A 25 -0.92 17.50 -7.74
N GLN A 26 -1.93 16.79 -8.25
CA GLN A 26 -1.96 15.33 -8.18
C GLN A 26 -0.86 14.68 -9.04
N TRP A 27 -0.52 15.22 -10.21
CA TRP A 27 0.61 14.73 -11.01
C TRP A 27 1.95 14.91 -10.30
N LEU A 28 2.12 15.99 -9.54
CA LEU A 28 3.31 16.16 -8.68
C LEU A 28 3.39 15.04 -7.64
N HIS A 29 2.26 14.68 -7.03
CA HIS A 29 2.20 13.56 -6.08
C HIS A 29 2.49 12.21 -6.77
N VAL A 30 1.95 11.98 -7.97
CA VAL A 30 2.25 10.76 -8.75
C VAL A 30 3.74 10.62 -9.02
N ALA A 31 4.41 11.72 -9.42
CA ALA A 31 5.86 11.72 -9.65
C ALA A 31 6.63 11.41 -8.35
N GLY A 32 6.29 12.07 -7.24
CA GLY A 32 6.92 11.83 -5.94
C GLY A 32 6.71 10.40 -5.43
N TYR A 33 5.51 9.84 -5.61
CA TYR A 33 5.23 8.45 -5.23
C TYR A 33 5.94 7.45 -6.14
N GLY A 34 6.06 7.74 -7.43
CA GLY A 34 6.86 6.96 -8.37
C GLY A 34 8.33 6.89 -7.97
N LEU A 35 8.92 8.04 -7.62
CA LEU A 35 10.29 8.08 -7.09
C LEU A 35 10.43 7.32 -5.76
N SER A 36 9.45 7.45 -4.88
CA SER A 36 9.41 6.71 -3.60
C SER A 36 9.32 5.21 -3.83
N PHE A 37 8.56 4.77 -4.84
CA PHE A 37 8.44 3.37 -5.20
C PHE A 37 9.77 2.82 -5.73
N LEU A 38 10.46 3.56 -6.61
CA LEU A 38 11.79 3.18 -7.10
C LEU A 38 12.81 3.11 -5.97
N ALA A 39 12.83 4.08 -5.05
CA ALA A 39 13.68 4.04 -3.86
C ALA A 39 13.35 2.84 -2.98
N ALA A 40 12.06 2.54 -2.77
CA ALA A 40 11.63 1.40 -1.98
C ALA A 40 12.10 0.06 -2.60
N THR A 41 12.02 -0.11 -3.92
CA THR A 41 12.52 -1.32 -4.59
C THR A 41 14.04 -1.49 -4.43
N ALA A 42 14.80 -0.40 -4.53
CA ALA A 42 16.27 -0.43 -4.38
C ALA A 42 16.68 -0.73 -2.93
N LEU A 43 15.99 -0.17 -1.95
CA LEU A 43 16.35 -0.24 -0.53
C LEU A 43 15.71 -1.41 0.22
N ALA A 44 14.69 -2.08 -0.34
CA ALA A 44 13.99 -3.17 0.32
C ALA A 44 14.92 -4.33 0.73
N ARG A 45 15.90 -4.68 -0.11
CA ARG A 45 16.88 -5.74 0.17
C ARG A 45 17.82 -5.40 1.33
N PRO A 46 18.61 -4.32 1.27
CA PRO A 46 19.55 -3.99 2.34
C PRO A 46 18.85 -3.70 3.66
N LEU A 47 17.73 -2.96 3.64
CA LEU A 47 16.99 -2.65 4.86
C LEU A 47 16.27 -3.87 5.43
N GLY A 48 15.74 -4.76 4.59
CA GLY A 48 15.10 -6.00 5.04
C GLY A 48 16.01 -6.85 5.91
N ALA A 49 17.31 -6.93 5.56
CA ALA A 49 18.29 -7.64 6.36
C ALA A 49 18.51 -7.04 7.76
N HIS A 50 18.38 -5.72 7.91
CA HIS A 50 18.49 -5.06 9.23
C HIS A 50 17.22 -5.21 10.07
N PHE A 51 16.06 -5.29 9.44
CA PHE A 51 14.79 -5.44 10.16
C PHE A 51 14.62 -6.80 10.83
N THR A 52 15.37 -7.83 10.42
CA THR A 52 15.39 -9.13 11.10
C THR A 52 15.83 -9.03 12.58
N LEU A 53 16.61 -7.98 12.91
CA LEU A 53 17.11 -7.74 14.26
C LEU A 53 16.12 -6.98 15.15
N VAL A 54 15.15 -6.28 14.54
CA VAL A 54 14.29 -5.32 15.26
C VAL A 54 12.83 -5.77 15.29
N VAL A 55 12.37 -6.40 14.23
CA VAL A 55 10.97 -6.81 14.08
C VAL A 55 10.86 -8.34 14.24
N PRO A 56 10.25 -8.84 15.31
CA PRO A 56 10.04 -10.28 15.45
C PRO A 56 8.98 -10.74 14.44
N TYR A 57 9.38 -11.63 13.54
CA TYR A 57 8.44 -12.34 12.69
C TYR A 57 7.86 -13.54 13.47
N PRO A 58 6.53 -13.65 13.59
CA PRO A 58 5.91 -14.81 14.20
C PRO A 58 6.20 -16.02 13.29
N SER A 59 7.20 -16.84 13.68
CA SER A 59 7.60 -18.03 12.92
C SER A 59 6.39 -18.91 12.65
N ALA A 60 6.20 -19.29 11.39
CA ALA A 60 5.21 -20.29 11.04
C ALA A 60 5.56 -21.60 11.74
N THR A 61 4.77 -22.01 12.72
CA THR A 61 4.81 -23.37 13.26
C THR A 61 4.00 -24.28 12.33
N ASN A 62 4.24 -25.59 12.40
CA ASN A 62 3.48 -26.59 11.61
C ASN A 62 1.95 -26.53 11.83
N ALA A 63 1.49 -25.77 12.82
CA ALA A 63 0.08 -25.47 13.11
C ALA A 63 -0.41 -24.12 12.57
N GLY A 64 0.47 -23.31 11.92
CA GLY A 64 0.11 -22.03 11.33
C GLY A 64 -0.71 -22.22 10.05
N GLN A 65 -1.92 -21.67 10.03
CA GLN A 65 -2.77 -21.69 8.82
C GLN A 65 -2.57 -20.40 8.02
N PHE A 66 -2.20 -20.55 6.75
CA PHE A 66 -2.17 -19.45 5.79
C PHE A 66 -3.39 -19.50 4.88
N ALA A 67 -4.04 -18.37 4.64
CA ALA A 67 -5.18 -18.29 3.73
C ALA A 67 -4.78 -18.51 2.25
N PHE A 68 -3.53 -18.16 1.89
CA PHE A 68 -3.06 -18.14 0.49
C PHE A 68 -1.85 -19.03 0.20
N TYR A 69 -1.11 -19.50 1.22
CA TYR A 69 0.13 -20.24 1.04
C TYR A 69 0.03 -21.62 1.66
N SER A 70 0.70 -22.61 1.05
CA SER A 70 0.84 -23.93 1.64
C SER A 70 1.83 -23.88 2.82
N ASP A 71 1.66 -24.77 3.80
CA ASP A 71 2.48 -24.79 5.03
C ASP A 71 3.98 -24.93 4.74
N LYS A 72 4.35 -25.65 3.67
CA LYS A 72 5.75 -25.82 3.24
C LYS A 72 6.37 -24.50 2.76
N VAL A 73 5.61 -23.66 2.07
CA VAL A 73 6.05 -22.36 1.60
C VAL A 73 6.06 -21.36 2.75
N GLY A 74 5.14 -21.50 3.70
CA GLY A 74 5.03 -20.67 4.89
C GLY A 74 6.32 -20.58 5.71
N LEU A 75 7.12 -21.66 5.76
CA LEU A 75 8.39 -21.71 6.50
C LEU A 75 9.51 -20.85 5.87
N THR A 76 9.34 -20.42 4.61
CA THR A 76 10.34 -19.61 3.89
C THR A 76 9.90 -18.15 3.65
N LEU A 77 8.74 -17.75 4.22
CA LEU A 77 8.17 -16.42 4.00
C LEU A 77 8.77 -15.31 4.86
N ASP A 78 9.62 -15.63 5.85
CA ASP A 78 10.29 -14.66 6.70
C ASP A 78 11.08 -13.62 5.90
N THR A 79 11.90 -14.08 4.95
CA THR A 79 12.69 -13.20 4.09
C THR A 79 11.79 -12.31 3.22
N ALA A 80 10.69 -12.86 2.70
CA ALA A 80 9.72 -12.10 1.91
C ALA A 80 9.01 -11.06 2.78
N PHE A 81 8.66 -11.41 4.01
CA PHE A 81 8.08 -10.50 4.98
C PHE A 81 8.99 -9.31 5.28
N TYR A 82 10.25 -9.55 5.64
CA TYR A 82 11.18 -8.47 5.98
C TYR A 82 11.47 -7.54 4.80
N ARG A 83 11.57 -8.08 3.57
CA ARG A 83 11.70 -7.27 2.36
C ARG A 83 10.44 -6.45 2.07
N GLY A 84 9.27 -7.05 2.20
CA GLY A 84 7.99 -6.37 2.02
C GLY A 84 7.77 -5.28 3.08
N PHE A 85 8.12 -5.57 4.34
CA PHE A 85 8.08 -4.60 5.42
C PHE A 85 9.00 -3.40 5.17
N ALA A 86 10.28 -3.66 4.82
CA ALA A 86 11.24 -2.62 4.47
C ALA A 86 10.75 -1.77 3.29
N PHE A 87 10.21 -2.42 2.26
CA PHE A 87 9.61 -1.74 1.11
C PHE A 87 8.50 -0.77 1.53
N LEU A 88 7.56 -1.22 2.36
CA LEU A 88 6.45 -0.38 2.84
C LEU A 88 6.93 0.75 3.74
N VAL A 89 7.94 0.55 4.57
CA VAL A 89 8.53 1.61 5.40
C VAL A 89 9.11 2.72 4.51
N VAL A 90 9.94 2.36 3.53
CA VAL A 90 10.53 3.34 2.60
C VAL A 90 9.46 4.04 1.77
N LEU A 91 8.48 3.29 1.27
CA LEU A 91 7.38 3.84 0.49
C LEU A 91 6.54 4.83 1.30
N THR A 92 6.22 4.50 2.55
CA THR A 92 5.46 5.37 3.46
C THR A 92 6.25 6.63 3.79
N PHE A 93 7.55 6.51 4.05
CA PHE A 93 8.41 7.65 4.30
C PHE A 93 8.50 8.57 3.07
N GLY A 94 8.71 8.02 1.89
CA GLY A 94 8.70 8.77 0.64
C GLY A 94 7.35 9.41 0.32
N TRP A 95 6.24 8.73 0.64
CA TRP A 95 4.91 9.30 0.56
C TRP A 95 4.74 10.52 1.49
N LEU A 96 5.25 10.43 2.72
CA LEU A 96 5.21 11.54 3.66
C LEU A 96 6.05 12.73 3.18
N LEU A 97 7.28 12.47 2.69
CA LEU A 97 8.15 13.50 2.11
C LEU A 97 7.49 14.19 0.91
N THR A 98 6.86 13.43 0.03
CA THR A 98 6.12 13.97 -1.10
C THR A 98 4.99 14.90 -0.64
N ARG A 99 4.26 14.51 0.42
CA ARG A 99 3.19 15.35 0.98
C ARG A 99 3.71 16.65 1.57
N VAL A 100 4.80 16.58 2.32
CA VAL A 100 5.42 17.78 2.91
C VAL A 100 5.98 18.69 1.80
N GLY A 101 6.69 18.12 0.83
CA GLY A 101 7.21 18.88 -0.32
C GLY A 101 6.11 19.53 -1.16
N ALA A 102 4.98 18.85 -1.32
CA ALA A 102 3.84 19.38 -2.08
C ALA A 102 3.18 20.61 -1.42
N LEU A 103 3.43 20.89 -0.13
CA LEU A 103 2.92 22.12 0.51
C LEU A 103 3.52 23.37 -0.12
N TRP A 104 4.76 23.32 -0.61
CA TRP A 104 5.39 24.45 -1.30
C TRP A 104 4.81 24.71 -2.69
N PHE A 105 4.12 23.73 -3.27
CA PHE A 105 3.49 23.80 -4.57
C PHE A 105 1.95 23.90 -4.50
N HIS A 106 1.44 24.35 -3.35
CA HIS A 106 -0.01 24.44 -3.11
C HIS A 106 -0.75 25.27 -4.16
N ASP A 107 -0.08 26.30 -4.72
CA ASP A 107 -0.67 27.19 -5.74
C ASP A 107 -1.03 26.42 -7.03
N LEU A 108 -0.42 25.27 -7.29
CA LEU A 108 -0.81 24.38 -8.41
C LEU A 108 -2.26 23.87 -8.31
N THR A 109 -2.86 23.92 -7.13
CA THR A 109 -4.28 23.58 -6.95
C THR A 109 -5.20 24.51 -7.76
N TYR A 110 -4.76 25.75 -7.99
CA TYR A 110 -5.50 26.77 -8.72
C TYR A 110 -5.12 26.84 -10.21
N ALA A 111 -4.26 25.93 -10.69
CA ALA A 111 -3.87 25.91 -12.10
C ALA A 111 -5.08 25.62 -13.00
N ALA A 112 -5.15 26.36 -14.11
CA ALA A 112 -6.31 26.53 -14.99
C ALA A 112 -6.67 25.26 -15.80
N MET A 113 -7.21 24.25 -15.15
CA MET A 113 -8.04 23.24 -15.80
C MET A 113 -9.49 23.44 -15.34
N GLY A 114 -10.47 23.28 -16.25
CA GLY A 114 -11.87 23.36 -15.86
C GLY A 114 -12.14 22.53 -14.59
N HIS A 115 -12.65 23.17 -13.55
CA HIS A 115 -12.67 22.67 -12.17
C HIS A 115 -13.17 21.22 -12.03
N ARG A 116 -14.22 20.86 -12.78
CA ARG A 116 -14.79 19.52 -12.76
C ARG A 116 -13.88 18.45 -13.38
N ARG A 117 -13.24 18.75 -14.52
CA ARG A 117 -12.32 17.79 -15.18
C ARG A 117 -11.06 17.57 -14.35
N SER A 118 -10.50 18.63 -13.79
CA SER A 118 -9.35 18.58 -12.90
C SER A 118 -9.61 17.73 -11.67
N ALA A 119 -10.77 17.86 -11.04
CA ALA A 119 -11.17 17.07 -9.89
C ALA A 119 -11.32 15.56 -10.23
N ILE A 120 -11.94 15.23 -11.37
CA ILE A 120 -12.11 13.82 -11.78
C ILE A 120 -10.74 13.19 -12.05
N ILE A 121 -9.86 13.85 -12.82
CA ILE A 121 -8.53 13.32 -13.15
C ILE A 121 -7.70 13.14 -11.88
N GLY A 122 -7.69 14.15 -11.00
CA GLY A 122 -6.97 14.08 -9.71
C GLY A 122 -7.51 12.97 -8.81
N GLY A 123 -8.83 12.83 -8.74
CA GLY A 123 -9.49 11.78 -7.97
C GLY A 123 -9.17 10.38 -8.47
N CYS A 124 -9.28 10.14 -9.79
CA CYS A 124 -8.97 8.85 -10.40
C CYS A 124 -7.49 8.48 -10.23
N ALA A 125 -6.57 9.42 -10.48
CA ALA A 125 -5.14 9.17 -10.31
C ALA A 125 -4.79 8.80 -8.85
N ASN A 126 -5.36 9.50 -7.88
CA ASN A 126 -5.13 9.20 -6.47
C ASN A 126 -5.82 7.90 -6.01
N LEU A 127 -6.95 7.55 -6.61
CA LEU A 127 -7.62 6.26 -6.38
C LEU A 127 -6.72 5.09 -6.78
N VAL A 128 -6.06 5.16 -7.94
CA VAL A 128 -5.11 4.14 -8.40
C VAL A 128 -3.94 4.01 -7.42
N ILE A 129 -3.39 5.13 -6.94
CA ILE A 129 -2.32 5.13 -5.92
C ILE A 129 -2.81 4.47 -4.63
N GLY A 130 -4.01 4.82 -4.17
CA GLY A 130 -4.63 4.23 -2.99
C GLY A 130 -4.86 2.73 -3.12
N TYR A 131 -5.28 2.28 -4.30
CA TYR A 131 -5.46 0.86 -4.61
C TYR A 131 -4.12 0.10 -4.53
N ILE A 132 -3.05 0.62 -5.17
CA ILE A 132 -1.72 -0.01 -5.13
C ILE A 132 -1.21 -0.08 -3.69
N PHE A 133 -1.32 1.02 -2.93
CA PHE A 133 -0.86 1.07 -1.54
C PHE A 133 -1.61 0.07 -0.66
N LEU A 134 -2.93 0.01 -0.81
CA LEU A 134 -3.78 -0.94 -0.08
C LEU A 134 -3.46 -2.38 -0.44
N PHE A 135 -3.26 -2.67 -1.74
CA PHE A 135 -2.84 -3.99 -2.21
C PHE A 135 -1.52 -4.43 -1.56
N LEU A 136 -0.51 -3.54 -1.51
CA LEU A 136 0.79 -3.83 -0.89
C LEU A 136 0.66 -4.12 0.62
N ILE A 137 -0.19 -3.36 1.34
CA ILE A 137 -0.46 -3.62 2.75
C ILE A 137 -1.13 -4.99 2.93
N LEU A 138 -2.15 -5.31 2.14
CA LEU A 138 -2.84 -6.59 2.21
C LEU A 138 -1.92 -7.75 1.85
N ALA A 139 -1.05 -7.58 0.85
CA ALA A 139 -0.03 -8.57 0.49
C ALA A 139 0.95 -8.82 1.64
N LEU A 140 1.39 -7.76 2.34
CA LEU A 140 2.24 -7.93 3.52
C LEU A 140 1.50 -8.64 4.66
N LEU A 141 0.25 -8.28 4.92
CA LEU A 141 -0.58 -8.94 5.95
C LEU A 141 -0.81 -10.43 5.64
N ALA A 142 -0.91 -10.79 4.36
CA ALA A 142 -1.04 -12.18 3.94
C ALA A 142 0.20 -13.03 4.25
N LEU A 143 1.37 -12.41 4.43
CA LEU A 143 2.62 -13.09 4.82
C LEU A 143 2.69 -13.39 6.33
N ILE A 144 1.79 -12.81 7.15
CA ILE A 144 1.81 -12.97 8.62
C ILE A 144 0.91 -14.13 9.02
N PRO A 145 1.45 -15.22 9.64
CA PRO A 145 0.69 -16.41 10.00
C PRO A 145 -0.12 -16.27 11.31
N ILE A 146 -0.89 -15.18 11.43
CA ILE A 146 -1.76 -14.95 12.60
C ILE A 146 -3.20 -15.30 12.22
N ALA A 147 -3.82 -16.24 12.92
CA ALA A 147 -5.16 -16.75 12.63
C ALA A 147 -6.22 -15.66 12.46
N GLY A 148 -6.22 -14.64 13.31
CA GLY A 148 -7.16 -13.51 13.20
C GLY A 148 -7.02 -12.69 11.90
N ILE A 149 -5.78 -12.49 11.42
CA ILE A 149 -5.49 -11.80 10.15
C ILE A 149 -5.92 -12.70 8.98
N GLN A 150 -5.55 -13.98 9.01
CA GLN A 150 -5.86 -14.92 7.93
C GLN A 150 -7.36 -15.16 7.77
N HIS A 151 -8.10 -15.32 8.87
CA HIS A 151 -9.58 -15.37 8.84
C HIS A 151 -10.20 -14.09 8.29
N GLY A 152 -9.68 -12.92 8.67
CA GLY A 152 -10.15 -11.65 8.15
C GLY A 152 -9.94 -11.52 6.63
N LEU A 153 -8.79 -11.95 6.13
CA LEU A 153 -8.44 -11.95 4.71
C LEU A 153 -9.28 -12.95 3.90
N ASP A 154 -9.53 -14.15 4.40
CA ASP A 154 -10.31 -15.18 3.72
C ASP A 154 -11.78 -14.75 3.47
N HIS A 155 -12.34 -13.96 4.39
CA HIS A 155 -13.69 -13.41 4.26
C HIS A 155 -13.76 -12.08 3.49
N ALA A 156 -12.63 -11.50 3.06
CA ALA A 156 -12.63 -10.26 2.28
C ALA A 156 -12.88 -10.57 0.79
N ILE A 157 -13.68 -9.72 0.12
CA ILE A 157 -13.98 -9.85 -1.31
C ILE A 157 -12.68 -9.86 -2.15
N VAL A 158 -11.68 -9.10 -1.74
CA VAL A 158 -10.36 -9.02 -2.40
C VAL A 158 -9.63 -10.37 -2.37
N ALA A 159 -9.78 -11.16 -1.33
CA ALA A 159 -9.23 -12.49 -1.19
C ALA A 159 -9.74 -13.46 -2.26
N LYS A 160 -11.02 -13.36 -2.62
CA LYS A 160 -11.62 -14.19 -3.68
C LYS A 160 -11.08 -13.84 -5.06
N VAL A 161 -10.81 -12.56 -5.32
CA VAL A 161 -10.28 -12.09 -6.62
C VAL A 161 -8.83 -12.57 -6.82
N ILE A 162 -8.00 -12.52 -5.78
CA ILE A 162 -6.60 -12.99 -5.83
C ILE A 162 -6.51 -14.52 -5.99
N ARG A 163 -7.50 -15.28 -5.48
CA ARG A 163 -7.52 -16.75 -5.54
C ARG A 163 -8.01 -17.30 -6.88
N GLN A 164 -8.67 -16.50 -7.71
CA GLN A 164 -9.21 -16.88 -9.01
C GLN A 164 -8.33 -16.46 -10.21
N GLY A 165 -7.28 -15.69 -10.01
CA GLY A 165 -6.25 -15.30 -10.96
C GLY A 165 -4.96 -16.09 -10.77
#